data_f19934cc68e0a8951f770a37b634e27f
#
_entry.id   f19934cc68e0a8951f770a37b634e27f
#
_cell.length_a   1.000
_cell.length_b   1.000
_cell.length_c   1.000
_cell.angle_alpha   90.00
_cell.angle_beta   90.00
_cell.angle_gamma   90.00
#
_symmetry.space_group_name_H-M   'P 1'
#
loop_
_entity.id
_entity.type
_entity.pdbx_description
1 polymer ?
#
loop_
_entity_poly.entity_id
_entity_poly.type
_entity_poly.pdbx_seq_one_letter_code
_entity_poly.pdbx_strand_id
1 'polypeptide(L)'
;MEAVSLTTQQVLDVLAHIQDPDLGRDVVSLGMIKELEVSPQGKVSFTFELTTPACPVRDRFKTQAQDLVGDIPGVSGVEVRMTANVRPAFMRPKPSEILPGVKQTIAIASGKGGVGKSTVAVNIAAALRKAGADVGLLDADIYGPSVPAMTGSHSVPEQINGRLQPIDAHGLKVMSFGLIYPGEQPTIYRGPMVGKAIEAMMVQVDWGRLDYLVIDLPPGTGDASLTLAQAIPLTGVAIVCTPQDVATDIAVKALQMFRKLNVTPLGLIENMSWYICSNCGHRHEIFSHGGAEAAARRLGVPFLGAIPLEESIREDADRGTPVVISRPESAGAQAFMEIASQVAARTSIQSFRQLPVINVR
;
A
#
# COMPACT_ATOMS: atom_id res chain seq x y z
N MET A 1 -53.00 0.30 -15.37
CA MET A 1 -51.54 0.47 -15.47
C MET A 1 -50.96 -0.36 -14.35
N GLU A 2 -50.49 -1.56 -14.68
CA GLU A 2 -49.77 -2.39 -13.70
C GLU A 2 -48.51 -1.65 -13.29
N ALA A 3 -48.37 -1.41 -12.01
CA ALA A 3 -47.14 -0.88 -11.44
C ALA A 3 -46.03 -1.91 -11.69
N VAL A 4 -45.13 -1.61 -12.61
CA VAL A 4 -43.91 -2.42 -12.83
C VAL A 4 -43.15 -2.40 -11.49
N SER A 5 -43.25 -3.51 -10.75
CA SER A 5 -42.52 -3.62 -9.49
C SER A 5 -41.03 -3.68 -9.80
N LEU A 6 -40.27 -2.69 -9.28
CA LEU A 6 -38.83 -2.66 -9.38
C LEU A 6 -38.24 -3.94 -8.77
N THR A 7 -37.38 -4.64 -9.51
CA THR A 7 -36.77 -5.90 -9.08
C THR A 7 -35.26 -5.73 -8.81
N THR A 8 -34.74 -6.57 -7.92
CA THR A 8 -33.28 -6.62 -7.67
C THR A 8 -32.49 -6.96 -8.93
N GLN A 9 -33.06 -7.77 -9.84
CA GLN A 9 -32.42 -8.13 -11.09
C GLN A 9 -32.22 -6.91 -12.01
N GLN A 10 -33.23 -6.04 -12.13
CA GLN A 10 -33.11 -4.82 -12.93
C GLN A 10 -32.02 -3.90 -12.40
N VAL A 11 -31.85 -3.81 -11.06
CA VAL A 11 -30.77 -3.03 -10.44
C VAL A 11 -29.41 -3.66 -10.75
N LEU A 12 -29.27 -4.98 -10.65
CA LEU A 12 -28.02 -5.68 -10.98
C LEU A 12 -27.65 -5.54 -12.45
N ASP A 13 -28.63 -5.63 -13.36
CA ASP A 13 -28.40 -5.48 -14.80
C ASP A 13 -27.85 -4.09 -15.15
N VAL A 14 -28.36 -3.05 -14.49
CA VAL A 14 -27.87 -1.67 -14.68
C VAL A 14 -26.48 -1.50 -14.05
N LEU A 15 -26.24 -2.04 -12.85
CA LEU A 15 -24.93 -1.98 -12.18
C LEU A 15 -23.84 -2.75 -12.94
N ALA A 16 -24.20 -3.77 -13.74
CA ALA A 16 -23.25 -4.49 -14.61
C ALA A 16 -22.64 -3.62 -15.72
N HIS A 17 -23.17 -2.42 -15.98
CA HIS A 17 -22.54 -1.47 -16.89
C HIS A 17 -21.31 -0.77 -16.27
N ILE A 18 -21.14 -0.83 -14.95
CA ILE A 18 -19.96 -0.28 -14.28
C ILE A 18 -18.80 -1.27 -14.43
N GLN A 19 -17.77 -0.86 -15.16
CA GLN A 19 -16.57 -1.66 -15.37
C GLN A 19 -15.47 -1.23 -14.41
N ASP A 20 -14.84 -2.21 -13.77
CA ASP A 20 -13.60 -1.97 -13.02
C ASP A 20 -12.44 -1.80 -14.02
N PRO A 21 -11.79 -0.63 -14.07
CA PRO A 21 -10.75 -0.34 -15.06
C PRO A 21 -9.48 -1.19 -14.87
N ASP A 22 -9.24 -1.67 -13.67
CA ASP A 22 -8.05 -2.44 -13.31
C ASP A 22 -8.24 -3.94 -13.56
N LEU A 23 -9.46 -4.45 -13.31
CA LEU A 23 -9.79 -5.86 -13.45
C LEU A 23 -10.42 -6.20 -14.82
N GLY A 24 -10.89 -5.19 -15.58
CA GLY A 24 -11.51 -5.35 -16.90
C GLY A 24 -12.80 -6.17 -16.89
N ARG A 25 -13.52 -6.16 -15.76
CA ARG A 25 -14.80 -6.87 -15.56
C ARG A 25 -15.79 -5.96 -14.85
N ASP A 26 -17.09 -6.27 -15.01
CA ASP A 26 -18.13 -5.53 -14.35
C ASP A 26 -18.21 -5.80 -12.84
N VAL A 27 -18.69 -4.81 -12.08
CA VAL A 27 -18.73 -4.85 -10.61
C VAL A 27 -19.67 -5.92 -10.05
N VAL A 28 -20.67 -6.34 -10.81
CA VAL A 28 -21.61 -7.39 -10.40
C VAL A 28 -20.94 -8.76 -10.52
N SER A 29 -20.31 -9.07 -11.67
CA SER A 29 -19.55 -10.31 -11.88
C SER A 29 -18.35 -10.44 -10.94
N LEU A 30 -17.77 -9.33 -10.50
CA LEU A 30 -16.72 -9.29 -9.48
C LEU A 30 -17.24 -9.51 -8.05
N GLY A 31 -18.57 -9.54 -7.87
CA GLY A 31 -19.21 -9.72 -6.58
C GLY A 31 -19.01 -8.55 -5.62
N MET A 32 -18.87 -7.33 -6.18
CA MET A 32 -18.67 -6.10 -5.39
C MET A 32 -19.98 -5.52 -4.85
N ILE A 33 -21.13 -5.99 -5.35
CA ILE A 33 -22.45 -5.57 -4.87
C ILE A 33 -22.95 -6.57 -3.83
N LYS A 34 -23.24 -6.08 -2.61
CA LYS A 34 -23.67 -6.86 -1.46
C LYS A 34 -24.94 -6.25 -0.87
N GLU A 35 -25.72 -7.07 -0.18
CA GLU A 35 -26.88 -6.62 0.62
C GLU A 35 -27.83 -5.73 -0.19
N LEU A 36 -28.12 -6.10 -1.46
CA LEU A 36 -29.00 -5.35 -2.32
C LEU A 36 -30.46 -5.56 -1.90
N GLU A 37 -31.11 -4.47 -1.52
CA GLU A 37 -32.51 -4.43 -1.12
C GLU A 37 -33.28 -3.38 -1.92
N VAL A 38 -34.49 -3.74 -2.33
CA VAL A 38 -35.43 -2.85 -3.01
C VAL A 38 -36.71 -2.79 -2.17
N SER A 39 -37.02 -1.60 -1.65
CA SER A 39 -38.23 -1.42 -0.85
C SER A 39 -39.49 -1.30 -1.73
N PRO A 40 -40.69 -1.61 -1.20
CA PRO A 40 -41.95 -1.43 -1.91
C PRO A 40 -42.20 0.02 -2.37
N GLN A 41 -41.54 1.01 -1.72
CA GLN A 41 -41.64 2.43 -2.05
C GLN A 41 -40.61 2.87 -3.10
N GLY A 42 -39.88 1.92 -3.70
CA GLY A 42 -38.87 2.19 -4.71
C GLY A 42 -37.53 2.71 -4.18
N LYS A 43 -37.28 2.64 -2.87
CA LYS A 43 -35.94 2.95 -2.32
C LYS A 43 -35.04 1.75 -2.53
N VAL A 44 -33.86 1.97 -3.14
CA VAL A 44 -32.82 0.96 -3.38
C VAL A 44 -31.67 1.21 -2.42
N SER A 45 -31.23 0.17 -1.70
CA SER A 45 -30.05 0.24 -0.84
C SER A 45 -29.12 -0.94 -1.11
N PHE A 46 -27.82 -0.70 -1.13
CA PHE A 46 -26.83 -1.77 -1.27
C PHE A 46 -25.46 -1.34 -0.75
N THR A 47 -24.63 -2.35 -0.46
CA THR A 47 -23.23 -2.18 -0.10
C THR A 47 -22.35 -2.40 -1.32
N PHE A 48 -21.52 -1.41 -1.66
CA PHE A 48 -20.48 -1.54 -2.68
C PHE A 48 -19.15 -1.90 -1.98
N GLU A 49 -18.76 -3.18 -2.07
CA GLU A 49 -17.58 -3.72 -1.43
C GLU A 49 -16.37 -3.60 -2.36
N LEU A 50 -15.46 -2.67 -2.05
CA LEU A 50 -14.20 -2.48 -2.76
C LEU A 50 -13.16 -3.53 -2.37
N THR A 51 -12.14 -3.70 -3.19
CA THR A 51 -11.01 -4.61 -2.91
C THR A 51 -9.93 -3.99 -2.02
N THR A 52 -9.97 -2.68 -1.82
CA THR A 52 -9.09 -1.92 -0.92
C THR A 52 -9.81 -0.66 -0.42
N PRO A 53 -9.60 -0.25 0.85
CA PRO A 53 -10.14 1.02 1.34
C PRO A 53 -9.47 2.24 0.68
N ALA A 54 -8.25 2.07 0.13
CA ALA A 54 -7.50 3.10 -0.60
C ALA A 54 -7.76 3.07 -2.12
N CYS A 55 -8.96 2.65 -2.57
CA CYS A 55 -9.29 2.57 -4.00
C CYS A 55 -9.30 3.96 -4.65
N PRO A 56 -8.49 4.21 -5.70
CA PRO A 56 -8.41 5.53 -6.35
C PRO A 56 -9.69 5.94 -7.09
N VAL A 57 -10.56 4.97 -7.41
CA VAL A 57 -11.81 5.21 -8.15
C VAL A 57 -13.06 5.07 -7.26
N ARG A 58 -12.89 5.09 -5.93
CA ARG A 58 -13.97 4.91 -4.95
C ARG A 58 -15.15 5.85 -5.18
N ASP A 59 -14.88 7.15 -5.27
CA ASP A 59 -15.94 8.15 -5.40
C ASP A 59 -16.60 8.10 -6.77
N ARG A 60 -15.84 7.78 -7.81
CA ARG A 60 -16.37 7.55 -9.15
C ARG A 60 -17.35 6.37 -9.18
N PHE A 61 -17.01 5.24 -8.54
CA PHE A 61 -17.92 4.10 -8.44
C PHE A 61 -19.20 4.45 -7.70
N LYS A 62 -19.09 5.19 -6.58
CA LYS A 62 -20.24 5.63 -5.82
C LYS A 62 -21.20 6.49 -6.66
N THR A 63 -20.65 7.52 -7.32
CA THR A 63 -21.44 8.42 -8.18
C THR A 63 -22.08 7.68 -9.33
N GLN A 64 -21.30 6.87 -10.09
CA GLN A 64 -21.85 6.09 -11.20
C GLN A 64 -22.96 5.13 -10.77
N ALA A 65 -22.81 4.47 -9.61
CA ALA A 65 -23.82 3.57 -9.10
C ALA A 65 -25.11 4.31 -8.69
N GLN A 66 -24.97 5.49 -8.07
CA GLN A 66 -26.12 6.34 -7.71
C GLN A 66 -26.88 6.85 -8.93
N ASP A 67 -26.15 7.34 -9.94
CA ASP A 67 -26.73 7.88 -11.17
C ASP A 67 -27.47 6.78 -11.95
N LEU A 68 -26.79 5.67 -12.25
CA LEU A 68 -27.36 4.58 -13.03
C LEU A 68 -28.59 3.94 -12.36
N VAL A 69 -28.54 3.72 -11.06
CA VAL A 69 -29.69 3.16 -10.33
C VAL A 69 -30.80 4.19 -10.17
N GLY A 70 -30.46 5.46 -9.99
CA GLY A 70 -31.42 6.55 -9.89
C GLY A 70 -32.25 6.77 -11.16
N ASP A 71 -31.68 6.48 -12.33
CA ASP A 71 -32.34 6.61 -13.63
C ASP A 71 -33.33 5.47 -13.92
N ILE A 72 -33.38 4.42 -13.08
CA ILE A 72 -34.35 3.30 -13.27
C ILE A 72 -35.78 3.80 -12.94
N PRO A 73 -36.75 3.63 -13.86
CA PRO A 73 -38.13 3.99 -13.60
C PRO A 73 -38.70 3.32 -12.35
N GLY A 74 -39.23 4.11 -11.42
CA GLY A 74 -39.79 3.62 -10.15
C GLY A 74 -38.83 3.70 -8.97
N VAL A 75 -37.57 4.10 -9.16
CA VAL A 75 -36.66 4.39 -8.07
C VAL A 75 -36.97 5.75 -7.44
N SER A 76 -37.20 5.76 -6.13
CA SER A 76 -37.48 6.97 -5.34
C SER A 76 -36.25 7.51 -4.59
N GLY A 77 -35.22 6.69 -4.44
CA GLY A 77 -33.96 7.07 -3.81
C GLY A 77 -32.95 5.92 -3.79
N VAL A 78 -31.67 6.28 -3.80
CA VAL A 78 -30.55 5.32 -3.83
C VAL A 78 -29.62 5.58 -2.65
N GLU A 79 -29.40 4.53 -1.85
CA GLU A 79 -28.46 4.55 -0.73
C GLU A 79 -27.31 3.58 -0.99
N VAL A 80 -26.09 4.12 -1.21
CA VAL A 80 -24.89 3.32 -1.48
C VAL A 80 -23.94 3.42 -0.30
N ARG A 81 -23.74 2.28 0.39
CA ARG A 81 -22.75 2.14 1.46
C ARG A 81 -21.45 1.62 0.86
N MET A 82 -20.37 2.39 1.00
CA MET A 82 -19.05 1.99 0.53
C MET A 82 -18.29 1.26 1.63
N THR A 83 -17.89 0.01 1.34
CA THR A 83 -17.04 -0.79 2.22
C THR A 83 -15.81 -1.30 1.47
N ALA A 84 -14.86 -1.91 2.16
CA ALA A 84 -13.72 -2.53 1.52
C ALA A 84 -13.35 -3.85 2.22
N ASN A 85 -12.92 -4.82 1.43
CA ASN A 85 -12.45 -6.10 1.91
C ASN A 85 -11.14 -6.47 1.21
N VAL A 86 -10.02 -6.25 1.92
CA VAL A 86 -8.70 -6.62 1.41
C VAL A 86 -8.57 -8.15 1.42
N ARG A 87 -8.38 -8.73 0.24
CA ARG A 87 -8.25 -10.19 0.12
C ARG A 87 -6.82 -10.62 0.41
N PRO A 88 -6.61 -11.78 1.07
CA PRO A 88 -5.28 -12.35 1.24
C PRO A 88 -4.63 -12.64 -0.10
N ALA A 89 -3.31 -12.43 -0.20
CA ALA A 89 -2.54 -12.90 -1.35
C ALA A 89 -2.40 -14.43 -1.30
N PHE A 90 -2.75 -15.10 -2.38
CA PHE A 90 -2.39 -16.51 -2.56
C PHE A 90 -0.93 -16.57 -2.99
N MET A 91 -0.03 -16.70 -2.04
CA MET A 91 1.39 -16.88 -2.31
C MET A 91 1.82 -18.32 -2.01
N ARG A 92 3.00 -18.70 -2.52
CA ARG A 92 3.69 -19.97 -2.31
C ARG A 92 3.52 -20.51 -0.89
N PRO A 93 3.76 -21.82 -0.66
CA PRO A 93 3.28 -22.46 0.57
C PRO A 93 3.65 -21.66 1.81
N LYS A 94 2.60 -21.13 2.44
CA LYS A 94 2.46 -20.73 3.83
C LYS A 94 2.93 -19.35 4.33
N PRO A 95 2.50 -18.23 3.70
CA PRO A 95 2.50 -16.95 4.42
C PRO A 95 1.68 -16.99 5.73
N SER A 96 0.59 -17.75 5.71
CA SER A 96 -0.30 -17.92 6.88
C SER A 96 0.37 -18.58 8.10
N GLU A 97 1.50 -19.26 7.95
CA GLU A 97 2.27 -19.80 9.08
C GLU A 97 3.25 -18.77 9.64
N ILE A 98 3.81 -17.90 8.79
CA ILE A 98 4.79 -16.89 9.18
C ILE A 98 4.10 -15.63 9.70
N LEU A 99 3.01 -15.18 9.04
CA LEU A 99 2.26 -13.96 9.34
C LEU A 99 0.76 -14.25 9.41
N PRO A 100 0.30 -15.03 10.41
CA PRO A 100 -1.11 -15.33 10.56
C PRO A 100 -1.89 -14.05 10.80
N GLY A 101 -2.92 -13.79 9.97
CA GLY A 101 -3.76 -12.59 10.09
C GLY A 101 -3.33 -11.39 9.26
N VAL A 102 -2.17 -11.41 8.61
CA VAL A 102 -1.77 -10.37 7.65
C VAL A 102 -2.22 -10.75 6.24
N LYS A 103 -3.04 -9.90 5.61
CA LYS A 103 -3.61 -10.19 4.28
C LYS A 103 -2.62 -9.92 3.15
N GLN A 104 -1.90 -8.80 3.22
CA GLN A 104 -0.99 -8.33 2.18
C GLN A 104 0.32 -7.83 2.77
N THR A 105 1.45 -8.19 2.17
CA THR A 105 2.78 -7.75 2.56
C THR A 105 3.42 -6.95 1.44
N ILE A 106 3.74 -5.69 1.69
CA ILE A 106 4.26 -4.74 0.70
C ILE A 106 5.67 -4.34 1.09
N ALA A 107 6.65 -4.71 0.27
CA ALA A 107 8.02 -4.26 0.46
C ALA A 107 8.24 -2.89 -0.17
N ILE A 108 8.92 -2.00 0.55
CA ILE A 108 9.51 -0.77 0.01
C ILE A 108 11.00 -0.98 -0.07
N ALA A 109 11.54 -0.93 -1.28
CA ALA A 109 12.93 -1.20 -1.57
C ALA A 109 13.58 -0.04 -2.32
N SER A 110 14.91 -0.01 -2.33
CA SER A 110 15.68 0.93 -3.14
C SER A 110 16.97 0.30 -3.63
N GLY A 111 17.47 0.75 -4.77
CA GLY A 111 18.74 0.28 -5.30
C GLY A 111 19.98 0.83 -4.57
N LYS A 112 19.86 1.98 -3.89
CA LYS A 112 20.94 2.64 -3.11
C LYS A 112 20.36 3.31 -1.87
N GLY A 113 21.23 3.63 -0.90
CA GLY A 113 20.89 4.44 0.26
C GLY A 113 20.67 5.92 -0.09
N GLY A 114 19.99 6.65 0.80
CA GLY A 114 19.79 8.11 0.69
C GLY A 114 18.72 8.56 -0.32
N VAL A 115 17.91 7.67 -0.86
CA VAL A 115 16.80 8.02 -1.78
C VAL A 115 15.48 8.32 -1.05
N GLY A 116 15.46 8.27 0.28
CA GLY A 116 14.25 8.49 1.08
C GLY A 116 13.33 7.28 1.19
N LYS A 117 13.85 6.07 1.04
CA LYS A 117 13.10 4.81 1.12
C LYS A 117 12.22 4.71 2.36
N SER A 118 12.81 4.91 3.54
CA SER A 118 12.10 4.80 4.83
C SER A 118 11.03 5.89 5.00
N THR A 119 11.32 7.12 4.56
CA THR A 119 10.32 8.21 4.52
C THR A 119 9.11 7.80 3.66
N VAL A 120 9.37 7.18 2.51
CA VAL A 120 8.30 6.67 1.62
C VAL A 120 7.54 5.55 2.30
N ALA A 121 8.21 4.57 2.94
CA ALA A 121 7.58 3.46 3.65
C ALA A 121 6.65 3.95 4.77
N VAL A 122 7.13 4.85 5.62
CA VAL A 122 6.37 5.44 6.74
C VAL A 122 5.12 6.17 6.22
N ASN A 123 5.28 7.03 5.21
CA ASN A 123 4.17 7.83 4.70
C ASN A 123 3.17 7.01 3.88
N ILE A 124 3.59 5.96 3.16
CA ILE A 124 2.66 5.01 2.52
C ILE A 124 1.86 4.27 3.58
N ALA A 125 2.50 3.77 4.65
CA ALA A 125 1.79 3.11 5.74
C ALA A 125 0.75 4.04 6.40
N ALA A 126 1.15 5.29 6.70
CA ALA A 126 0.27 6.30 7.26
C ALA A 126 -0.90 6.65 6.31
N ALA A 127 -0.65 6.75 5.00
CA ALA A 127 -1.67 7.01 3.99
C ALA A 127 -2.69 5.87 3.88
N LEU A 128 -2.23 4.60 3.88
CA LEU A 128 -3.11 3.43 3.91
C LEU A 128 -3.96 3.40 5.19
N ARG A 129 -3.36 3.72 6.34
CA ARG A 129 -4.09 3.82 7.62
C ARG A 129 -5.15 4.92 7.57
N LYS A 130 -4.80 6.10 7.05
CA LYS A 130 -5.72 7.21 6.88
C LYS A 130 -6.88 6.88 5.92
N ALA A 131 -6.64 6.02 4.93
CA ALA A 131 -7.68 5.49 4.04
C ALA A 131 -8.61 4.47 4.73
N GLY A 132 -8.32 4.06 5.98
CA GLY A 132 -9.16 3.17 6.78
C GLY A 132 -8.71 1.71 6.81
N ALA A 133 -7.51 1.38 6.31
CA ALA A 133 -6.96 0.03 6.42
C ALA A 133 -6.33 -0.21 7.81
N ASP A 134 -6.29 -1.47 8.24
CA ASP A 134 -5.46 -1.90 9.37
C ASP A 134 -4.04 -2.17 8.89
N VAL A 135 -3.07 -1.38 9.38
CA VAL A 135 -1.71 -1.33 8.83
C VAL A 135 -0.65 -1.56 9.88
N GLY A 136 0.29 -2.46 9.56
CA GLY A 136 1.56 -2.63 10.27
C GLY A 136 2.71 -2.03 9.46
N LEU A 137 3.76 -1.60 10.15
CA LEU A 137 5.00 -1.10 9.59
C LEU A 137 6.17 -1.81 10.24
N LEU A 138 6.90 -2.60 9.45
CA LEU A 138 8.11 -3.30 9.87
C LEU A 138 9.34 -2.61 9.29
N ASP A 139 10.21 -2.09 10.16
CA ASP A 139 11.54 -1.63 9.78
C ASP A 139 12.50 -2.83 9.74
N ALA A 140 12.86 -3.23 8.56
CA ALA A 140 13.78 -4.33 8.30
C ALA A 140 15.21 -3.84 8.01
N ASP A 141 15.49 -2.54 8.11
CA ASP A 141 16.82 -1.97 7.98
C ASP A 141 17.55 -2.05 9.33
N ILE A 142 18.11 -3.22 9.62
CA ILE A 142 18.82 -3.47 10.91
C ILE A 142 20.06 -2.61 11.06
N TYR A 143 20.68 -2.21 9.96
CA TYR A 143 21.93 -1.43 10.00
C TYR A 143 21.72 0.06 10.28
N GLY A 144 20.55 0.59 9.90
CA GLY A 144 20.22 2.00 10.10
C GLY A 144 18.70 2.18 10.34
N PRO A 145 18.18 1.60 11.44
CA PRO A 145 16.76 1.68 11.71
C PRO A 145 16.34 3.14 11.91
N SER A 146 15.44 3.62 11.05
CA SER A 146 15.02 5.02 11.03
C SER A 146 13.50 5.20 11.29
N VAL A 147 12.72 4.15 11.13
CA VAL A 147 11.26 4.18 11.33
C VAL A 147 10.86 4.64 12.74
N PRO A 148 11.54 4.20 13.83
CA PRO A 148 11.20 4.67 15.17
C PRO A 148 11.25 6.19 15.32
N ALA A 149 12.31 6.82 14.83
CA ALA A 149 12.45 8.28 14.86
C ALA A 149 11.34 8.97 14.04
N MET A 150 11.05 8.47 12.83
CA MET A 150 10.04 9.04 11.91
C MET A 150 8.60 8.85 12.38
N THR A 151 8.35 7.94 13.31
CA THR A 151 7.02 7.67 13.88
C THR A 151 6.88 8.13 15.33
N GLY A 152 7.94 8.70 15.91
CA GLY A 152 7.96 9.10 17.32
C GLY A 152 7.89 7.91 18.29
N SER A 153 8.27 6.71 17.83
CA SER A 153 8.24 5.48 18.63
C SER A 153 9.55 5.31 19.40
N HIS A 154 9.51 5.41 20.71
CA HIS A 154 10.72 5.32 21.56
C HIS A 154 10.62 4.24 22.63
N SER A 155 9.44 3.64 22.80
CA SER A 155 9.22 2.62 23.81
C SER A 155 9.80 1.27 23.39
N VAL A 156 10.32 0.51 24.34
CA VAL A 156 10.72 -0.88 24.09
C VAL A 156 9.45 -1.74 24.00
N PRO A 157 9.33 -2.61 22.98
CA PRO A 157 8.18 -3.51 22.84
C PRO A 157 8.02 -4.43 24.05
N GLU A 158 6.81 -4.49 24.58
CA GLU A 158 6.48 -5.42 25.66
C GLU A 158 6.35 -6.85 25.13
N GLN A 159 6.62 -7.84 26.00
CA GLN A 159 6.38 -9.24 25.68
C GLN A 159 5.18 -9.76 26.46
N ILE A 160 4.11 -10.14 25.75
CA ILE A 160 2.88 -10.70 26.31
C ILE A 160 2.70 -12.12 25.76
N ASN A 161 2.53 -13.10 26.64
CA ASN A 161 2.37 -14.52 26.25
C ASN A 161 3.48 -15.05 25.31
N GLY A 162 4.70 -14.58 25.50
CA GLY A 162 5.85 -14.99 24.69
C GLY A 162 5.95 -14.30 23.32
N ARG A 163 5.06 -13.34 23.00
CA ARG A 163 5.08 -12.58 21.75
C ARG A 163 5.35 -11.10 22.03
N LEU A 164 6.15 -10.48 21.15
CA LEU A 164 6.42 -9.04 21.20
C LEU A 164 5.18 -8.27 20.72
N GLN A 165 4.81 -7.25 21.47
CA GLN A 165 3.71 -6.38 21.07
C GLN A 165 4.26 -5.24 20.21
N PRO A 166 3.69 -4.98 19.01
CA PRO A 166 4.08 -3.83 18.22
C PRO A 166 3.69 -2.53 18.93
N ILE A 167 4.49 -1.48 18.72
CA ILE A 167 4.18 -0.16 19.27
C ILE A 167 3.07 0.47 18.43
N ASP A 168 2.04 1.01 19.07
CA ASP A 168 1.05 1.85 18.37
C ASP A 168 1.63 3.25 18.19
N ALA A 169 1.77 3.66 16.95
CA ALA A 169 2.18 4.99 16.58
C ALA A 169 1.29 5.51 15.45
N HIS A 170 0.53 6.56 15.71
CA HIS A 170 -0.41 7.15 14.76
C HIS A 170 -1.46 6.15 14.22
N GLY A 171 -1.83 5.13 15.01
CA GLY A 171 -2.73 4.05 14.61
C GLY A 171 -2.08 3.00 13.70
N LEU A 172 -0.76 3.03 13.54
CA LEU A 172 0.06 1.99 12.90
C LEU A 172 0.61 1.06 13.97
N LYS A 173 0.66 -0.24 13.67
CA LYS A 173 1.43 -1.21 14.46
C LYS A 173 2.89 -1.20 13.99
N VAL A 174 3.78 -0.57 14.74
CA VAL A 174 5.18 -0.37 14.36
C VAL A 174 6.08 -1.37 15.07
N MET A 175 6.99 -1.99 14.34
CA MET A 175 8.07 -2.80 14.88
C MET A 175 9.37 -2.47 14.15
N SER A 176 10.45 -2.35 14.89
CA SER A 176 11.80 -2.12 14.38
C SER A 176 12.81 -2.82 15.25
N PHE A 177 13.92 -3.24 14.65
CA PHE A 177 15.05 -3.76 15.40
C PHE A 177 15.62 -2.73 16.37
N GLY A 178 15.59 -1.45 15.98
CA GLY A 178 16.01 -0.34 16.84
C GLY A 178 15.17 -0.13 18.10
N LEU A 179 13.93 -0.64 18.13
CA LEU A 179 13.08 -0.63 19.32
C LEU A 179 13.42 -1.77 20.30
N ILE A 180 13.83 -2.92 19.75
CA ILE A 180 14.16 -4.11 20.57
C ILE A 180 15.54 -3.95 21.21
N TYR A 181 16.47 -3.36 20.48
CA TYR A 181 17.85 -3.15 20.92
C TYR A 181 18.21 -1.65 20.84
N PRO A 182 17.68 -0.83 21.77
CA PRO A 182 18.02 0.59 21.80
C PRO A 182 19.48 0.76 22.27
N GLY A 183 20.35 1.29 21.40
CA GLY A 183 21.74 1.57 21.75
C GLY A 183 22.58 1.98 20.54
N GLU A 184 23.60 2.78 20.79
CA GLU A 184 24.52 3.32 19.78
C GLU A 184 25.62 2.33 19.35
N GLN A 185 25.66 1.12 19.92
CA GLN A 185 26.72 0.18 19.58
C GLN A 185 26.46 -0.47 18.21
N PRO A 186 27.40 -0.35 17.27
CA PRO A 186 27.28 -0.99 15.97
C PRO A 186 27.31 -2.50 16.16
N THR A 187 26.18 -3.13 16.04
CA THR A 187 26.09 -4.60 16.08
C THR A 187 26.43 -5.14 14.71
N ILE A 188 27.53 -5.88 14.62
CA ILE A 188 27.98 -6.48 13.35
C ILE A 188 27.16 -7.75 13.11
N TYR A 189 26.09 -7.64 12.35
CA TYR A 189 25.34 -8.80 11.87
C TYR A 189 25.89 -9.28 10.51
N ARG A 190 26.11 -10.59 10.38
CA ARG A 190 26.37 -11.23 9.09
C ARG A 190 25.03 -11.48 8.39
N GLY A 191 25.00 -11.41 7.05
CA GLY A 191 23.77 -11.54 6.25
C GLY A 191 22.79 -12.64 6.69
N PRO A 192 23.22 -13.89 6.97
CA PRO A 192 22.32 -14.96 7.44
C PRO A 192 21.69 -14.68 8.83
N MET A 193 22.35 -13.89 9.68
CA MET A 193 21.81 -13.50 11.00
C MET A 193 20.73 -12.45 10.85
N VAL A 194 20.90 -11.52 9.89
CA VAL A 194 19.90 -10.50 9.57
C VAL A 194 18.61 -11.17 9.12
N GLY A 195 18.69 -12.15 8.21
CA GLY A 195 17.51 -12.90 7.75
C GLY A 195 16.73 -13.55 8.90
N LYS A 196 17.45 -14.22 9.82
CA LYS A 196 16.84 -14.84 11.01
C LYS A 196 16.23 -13.82 11.97
N ALA A 197 16.87 -12.65 12.17
CA ALA A 197 16.33 -11.61 13.04
C ALA A 197 15.02 -11.03 12.47
N ILE A 198 14.96 -10.81 11.16
CA ILE A 198 13.72 -10.32 10.50
C ILE A 198 12.64 -11.40 10.52
N GLU A 199 12.99 -12.66 10.23
CA GLU A 199 12.05 -13.78 10.33
C GLU A 199 11.49 -13.89 11.76
N ALA A 200 12.33 -13.73 12.78
CA ALA A 200 11.90 -13.68 14.17
C ALA A 200 10.94 -12.51 14.43
N MET A 201 11.19 -11.31 13.91
CA MET A 201 10.28 -10.17 14.04
C MET A 201 8.93 -10.41 13.33
N MET A 202 8.91 -11.16 12.25
CA MET A 202 7.63 -11.53 11.60
C MET A 202 6.84 -12.55 12.41
N VAL A 203 7.52 -13.58 12.95
CA VAL A 203 6.87 -14.71 13.64
C VAL A 203 6.57 -14.38 15.11
N GLN A 204 7.49 -13.70 15.81
CA GLN A 204 7.40 -13.46 17.25
C GLN A 204 6.63 -12.20 17.60
N VAL A 205 6.34 -11.32 16.66
CA VAL A 205 5.50 -10.14 16.88
C VAL A 205 4.02 -10.52 16.77
N ASP A 206 3.22 -9.99 17.67
CA ASP A 206 1.77 -10.15 17.62
C ASP A 206 1.14 -9.08 16.72
N TRP A 207 1.24 -9.28 15.43
CA TRP A 207 0.66 -8.36 14.45
C TRP A 207 -0.88 -8.32 14.48
N GLY A 208 -1.52 -9.39 14.98
CA GLY A 208 -2.97 -9.54 14.97
C GLY A 208 -3.51 -9.56 13.53
N ARG A 209 -4.70 -8.99 13.30
CA ARG A 209 -5.29 -8.87 11.96
C ARG A 209 -4.87 -7.55 11.33
N LEU A 210 -4.26 -7.63 10.13
CA LEU A 210 -3.86 -6.49 9.33
C LEU A 210 -4.32 -6.66 7.89
N ASP A 211 -4.72 -5.56 7.27
CA ASP A 211 -4.94 -5.50 5.81
C ASP A 211 -3.60 -5.45 5.08
N TYR A 212 -2.66 -4.65 5.59
CA TYR A 212 -1.33 -4.48 5.02
C TYR A 212 -0.24 -4.51 6.09
N LEU A 213 0.86 -5.18 5.77
CA LEU A 213 2.14 -5.00 6.47
C LEU A 213 3.12 -4.36 5.48
N VAL A 214 3.45 -3.10 5.71
CA VAL A 214 4.48 -2.38 4.94
C VAL A 214 5.84 -2.70 5.55
N ILE A 215 6.79 -3.10 4.71
CA ILE A 215 8.11 -3.54 5.12
C ILE A 215 9.16 -2.64 4.49
N ASP A 216 9.86 -1.87 5.32
CA ASP A 216 10.97 -1.03 4.91
C ASP A 216 12.23 -1.90 4.82
N LEU A 217 12.67 -2.27 3.60
CA LEU A 217 13.81 -3.15 3.39
C LEU A 217 15.14 -2.39 3.51
N PRO A 218 16.25 -3.07 3.82
CA PRO A 218 17.59 -2.46 3.73
C PRO A 218 17.87 -1.92 2.32
N PRO A 219 18.66 -0.84 2.19
CA PRO A 219 19.00 -0.28 0.88
C PRO A 219 19.92 -1.20 0.07
N GLY A 220 19.84 -1.10 -1.24
CA GLY A 220 20.73 -1.82 -2.16
C GLY A 220 20.22 -3.18 -2.59
N THR A 221 21.04 -3.84 -3.42
CA THR A 221 20.77 -5.17 -4.03
C THR A 221 21.70 -6.25 -3.47
N GLY A 222 22.27 -6.02 -2.29
CA GLY A 222 23.23 -6.91 -1.64
C GLY A 222 22.56 -8.10 -0.94
N ASP A 223 23.40 -8.97 -0.33
CA ASP A 223 22.99 -10.22 0.29
C ASP A 223 21.88 -10.07 1.34
N ALA A 224 21.88 -8.97 2.09
CA ALA A 224 20.84 -8.72 3.11
C ALA A 224 19.46 -8.55 2.47
N SER A 225 19.32 -7.66 1.48
CA SER A 225 18.06 -7.45 0.77
C SER A 225 17.59 -8.69 0.03
N LEU A 226 18.53 -9.46 -0.56
CA LEU A 226 18.27 -10.73 -1.24
C LEU A 226 17.72 -11.77 -0.26
N THR A 227 18.41 -11.97 0.87
CA THR A 227 18.03 -12.96 1.90
C THR A 227 16.65 -12.62 2.47
N LEU A 228 16.39 -11.34 2.74
CA LEU A 228 15.10 -10.89 3.24
C LEU A 228 13.97 -11.12 2.24
N ALA A 229 14.20 -10.77 0.96
CA ALA A 229 13.18 -10.97 -0.07
C ALA A 229 12.85 -12.45 -0.32
N GLN A 230 13.75 -13.37 0.06
CA GLN A 230 13.52 -14.82 0.02
C GLN A 230 12.77 -15.33 1.27
N ALA A 231 13.07 -14.76 2.43
CA ALA A 231 12.51 -15.19 3.71
C ALA A 231 11.09 -14.64 3.95
N ILE A 232 10.77 -13.47 3.39
CA ILE A 232 9.51 -12.78 3.60
C ILE A 232 8.48 -13.19 2.54
N PRO A 233 7.24 -13.52 2.91
CA PRO A 233 6.16 -13.80 1.97
C PRO A 233 5.62 -12.47 1.39
N LEU A 234 6.32 -11.89 0.42
CA LEU A 234 5.97 -10.62 -0.18
C LEU A 234 4.84 -10.76 -1.22
N THR A 235 3.80 -9.97 -1.08
CA THR A 235 2.76 -9.80 -2.12
C THR A 235 3.30 -9.02 -3.30
N GLY A 236 4.13 -8.00 -3.02
CA GLY A 236 4.80 -7.22 -4.04
C GLY A 236 5.80 -6.23 -3.47
N VAL A 237 6.54 -5.58 -4.37
CA VAL A 237 7.57 -4.61 -4.03
C VAL A 237 7.40 -3.32 -4.82
N ALA A 238 7.41 -2.17 -4.13
CA ALA A 238 7.56 -0.85 -4.73
C ALA A 238 9.01 -0.39 -4.58
N ILE A 239 9.59 0.13 -5.67
CA ILE A 239 11.01 0.52 -5.68
C ILE A 239 11.12 2.03 -5.76
N VAL A 240 11.81 2.59 -4.76
CA VAL A 240 12.05 4.04 -4.63
C VAL A 240 13.39 4.40 -5.27
N CYS A 241 13.41 5.41 -6.10
CA CYS A 241 14.62 6.03 -6.63
C CYS A 241 14.45 7.55 -6.73
N THR A 242 15.55 8.24 -6.97
CA THR A 242 15.58 9.65 -7.32
C THR A 242 15.73 9.79 -8.84
N PRO A 243 15.42 10.96 -9.46
CA PRO A 243 15.36 11.10 -10.92
C PRO A 243 16.67 10.90 -11.68
N GLN A 244 17.83 10.99 -10.99
CA GLN A 244 19.14 10.89 -11.66
C GLN A 244 19.32 9.54 -12.35
N ASP A 245 19.94 9.53 -13.54
CA ASP A 245 20.17 8.33 -14.36
C ASP A 245 20.85 7.19 -13.59
N VAL A 246 21.89 7.51 -12.82
CA VAL A 246 22.59 6.50 -11.98
C VAL A 246 21.66 5.87 -10.96
N ALA A 247 20.75 6.65 -10.37
CA ALA A 247 19.80 6.13 -9.38
C ALA A 247 18.73 5.24 -10.03
N THR A 248 18.23 5.65 -11.20
CA THR A 248 17.28 4.87 -11.99
C THR A 248 17.87 3.58 -12.50
N ASP A 249 19.11 3.57 -12.98
CA ASP A 249 19.77 2.34 -13.43
C ASP A 249 19.98 1.32 -12.30
N ILE A 250 20.30 1.80 -11.09
CA ILE A 250 20.41 0.93 -9.93
C ILE A 250 19.03 0.41 -9.49
N ALA A 251 18.00 1.24 -9.54
CA ALA A 251 16.61 0.82 -9.28
C ALA A 251 16.13 -0.24 -10.28
N VAL A 252 16.51 -0.14 -11.55
CA VAL A 252 16.28 -1.16 -12.58
C VAL A 252 16.90 -2.50 -12.18
N LYS A 253 18.14 -2.50 -11.68
CA LYS A 253 18.80 -3.71 -11.19
C LYS A 253 18.07 -4.32 -10.00
N ALA A 254 17.64 -3.49 -9.04
CA ALA A 254 16.84 -3.94 -7.89
C ALA A 254 15.51 -4.58 -8.36
N LEU A 255 14.81 -3.97 -9.29
CA LEU A 255 13.58 -4.51 -9.86
C LEU A 255 13.80 -5.87 -10.52
N GLN A 256 14.86 -6.02 -11.31
CA GLN A 256 15.19 -7.28 -11.96
C GLN A 256 15.55 -8.38 -10.93
N MET A 257 16.21 -8.02 -9.82
CA MET A 257 16.49 -8.93 -8.71
C MET A 257 15.17 -9.48 -8.13
N PHE A 258 14.21 -8.60 -7.78
CA PHE A 258 12.91 -9.03 -7.24
C PHE A 258 12.13 -9.91 -8.24
N ARG A 259 12.16 -9.59 -9.54
CA ARG A 259 11.57 -10.45 -10.57
C ARG A 259 12.19 -11.85 -10.58
N LYS A 260 13.51 -11.97 -10.46
CA LYS A 260 14.20 -13.30 -10.37
C LYS A 260 13.81 -14.06 -9.12
N LEU A 261 13.46 -13.38 -8.04
CA LEU A 261 12.94 -13.97 -6.80
C LEU A 261 11.43 -14.27 -6.88
N ASN A 262 10.80 -14.05 -8.03
CA ASN A 262 9.36 -14.17 -8.25
C ASN A 262 8.53 -13.30 -7.28
N VAL A 263 9.07 -12.16 -6.86
CA VAL A 263 8.32 -11.10 -6.18
C VAL A 263 7.78 -10.14 -7.24
N THR A 264 6.49 -9.87 -7.19
CA THR A 264 5.82 -9.01 -8.17
C THR A 264 6.22 -7.54 -7.97
N PRO A 265 6.80 -6.86 -8.98
CA PRO A 265 7.00 -5.42 -8.92
C PRO A 265 5.65 -4.71 -8.99
N LEU A 266 5.31 -3.94 -7.95
CA LEU A 266 4.14 -3.06 -7.93
C LEU A 266 4.38 -1.82 -8.79
N GLY A 267 5.64 -1.34 -8.83
CA GLY A 267 6.05 -0.24 -9.68
C GLY A 267 7.25 0.54 -9.14
N LEU A 268 7.56 1.65 -9.83
CA LEU A 268 8.60 2.61 -9.44
C LEU A 268 7.98 3.87 -8.84
N ILE A 269 8.65 4.41 -7.81
CA ILE A 269 8.32 5.68 -7.14
C ILE A 269 9.52 6.62 -7.33
N GLU A 270 9.27 7.80 -7.88
CA GLU A 270 10.27 8.85 -8.01
C GLU A 270 10.20 9.79 -6.82
N ASN A 271 11.18 9.72 -5.93
CA ASN A 271 11.29 10.63 -4.79
C ASN A 271 12.22 11.80 -5.11
N MET A 272 12.01 12.95 -4.46
CA MET A 272 12.76 14.20 -4.68
C MET A 272 12.69 14.65 -6.14
N SER A 273 11.53 14.52 -6.75
CA SER A 273 11.32 14.73 -8.18
C SER A 273 11.39 16.20 -8.58
N TRP A 274 10.89 17.07 -7.75
CA TRP A 274 10.97 18.53 -7.93
C TRP A 274 10.93 19.24 -6.58
N TYR A 275 11.39 20.49 -6.56
CA TYR A 275 11.31 21.39 -5.42
C TYR A 275 10.51 22.63 -5.80
N ILE A 276 9.63 23.06 -4.91
CA ILE A 276 8.93 24.35 -5.04
C ILE A 276 9.58 25.32 -4.05
N CYS A 277 10.16 26.40 -4.60
CA CYS A 277 10.80 27.41 -3.77
C CYS A 277 9.79 28.07 -2.84
N SER A 278 10.02 28.01 -1.53
CA SER A 278 9.15 28.58 -0.51
C SER A 278 9.07 30.11 -0.58
N ASN A 279 10.05 30.79 -1.20
CA ASN A 279 10.12 32.23 -1.31
C ASN A 279 9.38 32.77 -2.56
N CYS A 280 9.51 32.13 -3.72
CA CYS A 280 8.97 32.65 -4.98
C CYS A 280 7.98 31.69 -5.70
N GLY A 281 7.72 30.51 -5.17
CA GLY A 281 6.82 29.52 -5.76
C GLY A 281 7.33 28.85 -7.05
N HIS A 282 8.56 29.19 -7.50
CA HIS A 282 9.12 28.60 -8.72
C HIS A 282 9.46 27.13 -8.50
N ARG A 283 9.06 26.28 -9.48
CA ARG A 283 9.39 24.85 -9.49
C ARG A 283 10.78 24.63 -10.10
N HIS A 284 11.63 23.93 -9.34
CA HIS A 284 12.97 23.53 -9.75
C HIS A 284 13.10 22.01 -9.81
N GLU A 285 13.75 21.52 -10.83
CA GLU A 285 14.05 20.08 -11.01
C GLU A 285 15.52 19.83 -10.64
N ILE A 286 15.83 19.97 -9.33
CA ILE A 286 17.20 19.95 -8.78
C ILE A 286 17.96 18.69 -9.17
N PHE A 287 17.27 17.55 -9.19
CA PHE A 287 17.84 16.24 -9.52
C PHE A 287 17.35 15.70 -10.89
N SER A 288 16.86 16.57 -11.80
CA SER A 288 16.07 16.17 -12.95
C SER A 288 14.66 15.70 -12.57
N HIS A 289 13.84 15.29 -13.55
CA HIS A 289 12.47 14.83 -13.37
C HIS A 289 12.11 13.78 -14.41
N GLY A 290 11.24 12.80 -14.03
CA GLY A 290 10.69 11.82 -14.97
C GLY A 290 11.60 10.65 -15.30
N GLY A 291 12.78 10.54 -14.67
CA GLY A 291 13.72 9.42 -14.90
C GLY A 291 13.11 8.07 -14.53
N ALA A 292 12.42 8.01 -13.36
CA ALA A 292 11.75 6.78 -12.94
C ALA A 292 10.53 6.44 -13.81
N GLU A 293 9.79 7.43 -14.28
CA GLU A 293 8.67 7.21 -15.20
C GLU A 293 9.16 6.64 -16.55
N ALA A 294 10.21 7.20 -17.11
CA ALA A 294 10.83 6.70 -18.33
C ALA A 294 11.34 5.27 -18.16
N ALA A 295 11.98 4.97 -17.01
CA ALA A 295 12.43 3.62 -16.67
C ALA A 295 11.26 2.64 -16.52
N ALA A 296 10.18 3.05 -15.84
CA ALA A 296 8.98 2.24 -15.66
C ALA A 296 8.37 1.85 -17.03
N ARG A 297 8.23 2.83 -17.92
CA ARG A 297 7.75 2.62 -19.29
C ARG A 297 8.64 1.66 -20.08
N ARG A 298 9.95 1.82 -20.02
CA ARG A 298 10.94 0.94 -20.68
C ARG A 298 10.87 -0.50 -20.17
N LEU A 299 10.60 -0.69 -18.87
CA LEU A 299 10.57 -2.01 -18.24
C LEU A 299 9.19 -2.67 -18.24
N GLY A 300 8.16 -2.00 -18.73
CA GLY A 300 6.79 -2.49 -18.69
C GLY A 300 6.26 -2.70 -17.27
N VAL A 301 6.61 -1.81 -16.34
CA VAL A 301 6.09 -1.79 -14.95
C VAL A 301 5.34 -0.49 -14.70
N PRO A 302 4.41 -0.46 -13.72
CA PRO A 302 3.73 0.76 -13.36
C PRO A 302 4.70 1.85 -12.85
N PHE A 303 4.43 3.11 -13.19
CA PHE A 303 4.91 4.27 -12.46
C PHE A 303 3.87 4.61 -11.40
N LEU A 304 4.27 4.59 -10.12
CA LEU A 304 3.34 4.75 -8.99
C LEU A 304 3.13 6.22 -8.63
N GLY A 305 4.08 7.07 -8.99
CA GLY A 305 4.00 8.50 -8.77
C GLY A 305 5.33 9.15 -8.44
N ALA A 306 5.31 10.48 -8.36
CA ALA A 306 6.46 11.31 -8.03
C ALA A 306 6.18 12.12 -6.76
N ILE A 307 7.20 12.23 -5.90
CA ILE A 307 7.13 12.93 -4.62
C ILE A 307 8.02 14.17 -4.69
N PRO A 308 7.51 15.35 -4.32
CA PRO A 308 8.32 16.56 -4.28
C PRO A 308 9.39 16.48 -3.19
N LEU A 309 10.44 17.27 -3.35
CA LEU A 309 11.37 17.60 -2.29
C LEU A 309 10.79 18.78 -1.49
N GLU A 310 10.30 18.52 -0.29
CA GLU A 310 9.73 19.52 0.61
C GLU A 310 10.44 19.52 1.97
N GLU A 311 10.69 20.70 2.51
CA GLU A 311 11.26 20.85 3.86
C GLU A 311 10.36 20.23 4.92
N SER A 312 9.04 20.37 4.74
CA SER A 312 8.03 19.82 5.64
C SER A 312 8.12 18.31 5.83
N ILE A 313 8.45 17.55 4.76
CA ILE A 313 8.59 16.10 4.84
C ILE A 313 9.72 15.72 5.80
N ARG A 314 10.87 16.43 5.73
CA ARG A 314 12.00 16.22 6.62
C ARG A 314 11.67 16.67 8.05
N GLU A 315 11.16 17.91 8.21
CA GLU A 315 10.84 18.46 9.53
C GLU A 315 9.89 17.59 10.33
N ASP A 316 8.85 17.10 9.67
CA ASP A 316 7.83 16.31 10.31
C ASP A 316 8.33 14.90 10.61
N ALA A 317 9.19 14.33 9.74
CA ALA A 317 9.89 13.08 10.03
C ALA A 317 10.82 13.22 11.26
N ASP A 318 11.56 14.32 11.37
CA ASP A 318 12.42 14.61 12.52
C ASP A 318 11.63 14.82 13.83
N ARG A 319 10.36 15.27 13.72
CA ARG A 319 9.42 15.40 14.85
C ARG A 319 8.70 14.10 15.20
N GLY A 320 8.92 13.03 14.44
CA GLY A 320 8.25 11.75 14.63
C GLY A 320 6.78 11.72 14.19
N THR A 321 6.38 12.61 13.30
CA THR A 321 5.00 12.66 12.77
C THR A 321 5.03 12.65 11.23
N PRO A 322 4.54 11.60 10.57
CA PRO A 322 4.51 11.54 9.11
C PRO A 322 3.75 12.71 8.49
N VAL A 323 4.26 13.27 7.37
CA VAL A 323 3.67 14.45 6.72
C VAL A 323 2.21 14.24 6.28
N VAL A 324 1.84 13.00 5.94
CA VAL A 324 0.44 12.62 5.63
C VAL A 324 -0.51 12.89 6.79
N ILE A 325 0.00 12.87 8.03
CA ILE A 325 -0.77 13.09 9.25
C ILE A 325 -0.70 14.56 9.66
N SER A 326 0.51 15.11 9.72
CA SER A 326 0.76 16.47 10.21
C SER A 326 0.27 17.57 9.27
N ARG A 327 0.43 17.37 7.96
CA ARG A 327 0.11 18.37 6.91
C ARG A 327 -0.59 17.72 5.71
N PRO A 328 -1.81 17.19 5.89
CA PRO A 328 -2.49 16.39 4.87
C PRO A 328 -2.75 17.12 3.56
N GLU A 329 -2.78 18.47 3.59
CA GLU A 329 -3.01 19.31 2.41
C GLU A 329 -1.72 19.70 1.67
N SER A 330 -0.53 19.32 2.18
CA SER A 330 0.72 19.61 1.50
C SER A 330 0.87 18.78 0.21
N ALA A 331 1.63 19.29 -0.77
CA ALA A 331 1.86 18.58 -2.03
C ALA A 331 2.55 17.23 -1.78
N GLY A 332 3.47 17.15 -0.81
CA GLY A 332 4.09 15.90 -0.41
C GLY A 332 3.11 14.90 0.16
N ALA A 333 2.21 15.32 1.07
CA ALA A 333 1.20 14.44 1.64
C ALA A 333 0.22 13.92 0.57
N GLN A 334 -0.22 14.77 -0.35
CA GLN A 334 -1.10 14.38 -1.46
C GLN A 334 -0.40 13.34 -2.36
N ALA A 335 0.86 13.57 -2.72
CA ALA A 335 1.64 12.63 -3.50
C ALA A 335 1.76 11.26 -2.81
N PHE A 336 2.02 11.23 -1.50
CA PHE A 336 2.05 9.96 -0.74
C PHE A 336 0.68 9.26 -0.71
N MET A 337 -0.42 9.99 -0.58
CA MET A 337 -1.77 9.43 -0.59
C MET A 337 -2.10 8.82 -1.96
N GLU A 338 -1.76 9.51 -3.05
CA GLU A 338 -1.94 9.00 -4.42
C GLU A 338 -1.11 7.72 -4.65
N ILE A 339 0.16 7.73 -4.26
CA ILE A 339 1.05 6.57 -4.38
C ILE A 339 0.53 5.39 -3.55
N ALA A 340 0.11 5.61 -2.31
CA ALA A 340 -0.47 4.57 -1.46
C ALA A 340 -1.73 3.96 -2.09
N SER A 341 -2.58 4.77 -2.70
CA SER A 341 -3.75 4.34 -3.46
C SER A 341 -3.36 3.45 -4.65
N GLN A 342 -2.36 3.85 -5.43
CA GLN A 342 -1.83 3.04 -6.54
C GLN A 342 -1.22 1.72 -6.05
N VAL A 343 -0.44 1.74 -4.97
CA VAL A 343 0.14 0.54 -4.35
C VAL A 343 -0.97 -0.42 -3.92
N ALA A 344 -2.00 0.06 -3.24
CA ALA A 344 -3.14 -0.74 -2.79
C ALA A 344 -3.92 -1.36 -3.95
N ALA A 345 -4.18 -0.58 -5.02
CA ALA A 345 -4.85 -1.07 -6.22
C ALA A 345 -4.03 -2.18 -6.90
N ARG A 346 -2.71 -1.99 -7.09
CA ARG A 346 -1.83 -2.99 -7.71
C ARG A 346 -1.74 -4.27 -6.89
N THR A 347 -1.65 -4.16 -5.57
CA THR A 347 -1.64 -5.30 -4.65
C THR A 347 -2.95 -6.09 -4.74
N SER A 348 -4.06 -5.39 -4.84
CA SER A 348 -5.40 -5.97 -5.00
C SER A 348 -5.55 -6.73 -6.33
N ILE A 349 -5.12 -6.13 -7.46
CA ILE A 349 -5.11 -6.78 -8.77
C ILE A 349 -4.31 -8.09 -8.75
N GLN A 350 -3.16 -8.08 -8.09
CA GLN A 350 -2.32 -9.27 -7.97
C GLN A 350 -3.03 -10.41 -7.26
N SER A 351 -3.75 -10.11 -6.18
CA SER A 351 -4.53 -11.10 -5.44
C SER A 351 -5.67 -11.71 -6.26
N PHE A 352 -6.31 -10.92 -7.12
CA PHE A 352 -7.37 -11.41 -8.01
C PHE A 352 -6.82 -12.34 -9.11
N ARG A 353 -5.65 -12.02 -9.69
CA ARG A 353 -5.03 -12.84 -10.76
C ARG A 353 -4.57 -14.20 -10.27
N GLN A 354 -4.36 -14.36 -8.98
CA GLN A 354 -3.89 -15.62 -8.37
C GLN A 354 -5.04 -16.55 -7.94
N LEU A 355 -6.31 -16.10 -8.03
CA LEU A 355 -7.45 -16.96 -7.73
C LEU A 355 -7.57 -18.07 -8.79
N PRO A 356 -7.73 -19.35 -8.40
CA PRO A 356 -8.05 -20.40 -9.35
C PRO A 356 -9.40 -20.09 -10.01
N VAL A 357 -9.47 -20.18 -11.33
CA VAL A 357 -10.73 -20.08 -12.07
C VAL A 357 -11.54 -21.31 -11.70
N ILE A 358 -12.49 -21.17 -10.78
CA ILE A 358 -13.46 -22.22 -10.50
C ILE A 358 -14.48 -22.16 -11.64
N ASN A 359 -14.31 -23.05 -12.63
CA ASN A 359 -15.36 -23.31 -13.61
C ASN A 359 -16.51 -24.01 -12.89
N VAL A 360 -17.53 -23.27 -12.49
CA VAL A 360 -18.80 -23.83 -12.08
C VAL A 360 -19.46 -24.35 -13.35
N ARG A 361 -19.49 -25.68 -13.50
CA ARG A 361 -20.27 -26.38 -14.52
C ARG A 361 -21.72 -26.48 -14.07
#